data_e5fcc16c2f5383ee09dfaeac9668cefc
#
_entry.id   e5fcc16c2f5383ee09dfaeac9668cefc
#
_cell.length_a   1.000
_cell.length_b   1.000
_cell.length_c   1.000
_cell.angle_alpha   90.00
_cell.angle_beta   90.00
_cell.angle_gamma   90.00
#
_symmetry.space_group_name_H-M   'P 1'
#
loop_
_entity.id
_entity.type
_entity.pdbx_description
1 polymer ?
#
loop_
_entity_poly.entity_id
_entity_poly.type
_entity_poly.pdbx_seq_one_letter_code
_entity_poly.pdbx_strand_id
1 'polypeptide(L)'
;TPSDKKYVLKAMSQRWLTNGPMLKKFESKINTFIGTKFSIGVGNATQALHLSLKSLNIGPGDEVIVPTFTFAATANAVIYCGAKPIFADVDLDTFNINTKSITKKISKKTKAIIPVHLYGHPADMDPILEIARKDNLFVIEDCAQAHFAKYKGRFVGNIGDIATFSFYPGKNLGAYGDAGAIVTKSGKLATFCRMFANHGSLEKNKNEFEGINSRLDGIQAAILSVKLKYIHEWTKKRQERARLY
;
A
#
# COMPACT_ATOMS: atom_id res chain seq x y z
N THR A 1 6.81 -23.50 -5.11
CA THR A 1 8.13 -24.17 -5.05
C THR A 1 8.22 -25.11 -3.83
N PRO A 2 9.17 -26.08 -3.79
CA PRO A 2 9.42 -26.88 -2.59
C PRO A 2 9.70 -26.03 -1.35
N SER A 3 10.38 -24.89 -1.52
CA SER A 3 10.64 -23.93 -0.46
C SER A 3 9.35 -23.33 0.11
N ASP A 4 8.35 -23.02 -0.73
CA ASP A 4 7.06 -22.49 -0.27
C ASP A 4 6.35 -23.51 0.62
N LYS A 5 6.28 -24.78 0.18
CA LYS A 5 5.67 -25.88 0.96
C LYS A 5 6.31 -26.03 2.33
N LYS A 6 7.66 -26.03 2.40
CA LYS A 6 8.39 -26.13 3.67
C LYS A 6 8.06 -24.97 4.62
N TYR A 7 7.98 -23.74 4.10
CA TYR A 7 7.65 -22.57 4.93
C TYR A 7 6.18 -22.53 5.36
N VAL A 8 5.26 -22.99 4.51
CA VAL A 8 3.84 -23.17 4.89
C VAL A 8 3.71 -24.17 6.03
N LEU A 9 4.33 -25.35 5.91
CA LEU A 9 4.33 -26.34 6.99
C LEU A 9 4.93 -25.78 8.28
N LYS A 10 6.02 -25.04 8.19
CA LYS A 10 6.61 -24.34 9.34
C LYS A 10 5.66 -23.29 9.94
N ALA A 11 4.91 -22.54 9.10
CA ALA A 11 3.92 -21.58 9.60
C ALA A 11 2.75 -22.28 10.29
N MET A 12 2.27 -23.40 9.74
CA MET A 12 1.19 -24.20 10.33
C MET A 12 1.58 -24.82 11.67
N SER A 13 2.86 -25.16 11.87
CA SER A 13 3.36 -25.69 13.15
C SER A 13 3.57 -24.62 14.23
N GLN A 14 3.37 -23.31 13.90
CA GLN A 14 3.47 -22.25 14.88
C GLN A 14 2.22 -22.16 15.75
N ARG A 15 2.40 -21.79 17.01
CA ARG A 15 1.28 -21.47 17.92
C ARG A 15 0.46 -20.26 17.46
N TRP A 16 1.11 -19.30 16.75
CA TRP A 16 0.53 -18.04 16.34
C TRP A 16 0.30 -18.05 14.82
N LEU A 17 -0.95 -18.15 14.39
CA LEU A 17 -1.34 -18.16 12.97
C LEU A 17 -1.62 -16.76 12.43
N THR A 18 -1.94 -15.79 13.30
CA THR A 18 -2.14 -14.37 12.98
C THR A 18 -1.29 -13.52 13.92
N ASN A 19 -0.85 -12.34 13.48
CA ASN A 19 -0.03 -11.39 14.27
C ASN A 19 1.22 -12.02 14.93
N GLY A 20 1.72 -13.12 14.38
CA GLY A 20 2.79 -13.91 14.95
C GLY A 20 4.17 -13.62 14.33
N PRO A 21 5.17 -14.46 14.66
CA PRO A 21 6.55 -14.28 14.21
C PRO A 21 6.73 -14.25 12.69
N MET A 22 5.89 -14.99 11.93
CA MET A 22 5.96 -15.00 10.46
C MET A 22 5.61 -13.64 9.87
N LEU A 23 4.58 -12.96 10.42
CA LEU A 23 4.21 -11.61 10.01
C LEU A 23 5.33 -10.62 10.31
N LYS A 24 5.84 -10.58 11.56
CA LYS A 24 6.94 -9.69 11.96
C LYS A 24 8.17 -9.86 11.06
N LYS A 25 8.52 -11.12 10.71
CA LYS A 25 9.63 -11.42 9.82
C LYS A 25 9.39 -10.90 8.40
N PHE A 26 8.16 -11.02 7.88
CA PHE A 26 7.81 -10.49 6.57
C PHE A 26 7.86 -8.96 6.56
N GLU A 27 7.25 -8.30 7.54
CA GLU A 27 7.28 -6.84 7.69
C GLU A 27 8.73 -6.31 7.75
N SER A 28 9.60 -6.95 8.55
CA SER A 28 11.03 -6.59 8.61
C SER A 28 11.72 -6.70 7.25
N LYS A 29 11.42 -7.74 6.46
CA LYS A 29 11.99 -7.89 5.12
C LYS A 29 11.50 -6.82 4.15
N ILE A 30 10.22 -6.45 4.20
CA ILE A 30 9.69 -5.35 3.41
C ILE A 30 10.36 -4.04 3.79
N ASN A 31 10.52 -3.76 5.09
CA ASN A 31 11.24 -2.57 5.57
C ASN A 31 12.65 -2.48 4.97
N THR A 32 13.42 -3.56 5.06
CA THR A 32 14.77 -3.62 4.49
C THR A 32 14.77 -3.46 2.98
N PHE A 33 13.82 -4.10 2.29
CA PHE A 33 13.76 -4.12 0.83
C PHE A 33 13.42 -2.74 0.24
N ILE A 34 12.43 -2.05 0.81
CA ILE A 34 11.96 -0.74 0.34
C ILE A 34 12.82 0.40 0.91
N GLY A 35 13.48 0.17 2.06
CA GLY A 35 14.19 1.21 2.81
C GLY A 35 13.24 2.08 3.64
N THR A 36 12.09 1.54 4.05
CA THR A 36 11.13 2.21 4.94
C THR A 36 11.38 1.85 6.42
N LYS A 37 10.76 2.58 7.36
CA LYS A 37 10.90 2.29 8.79
C LYS A 37 9.87 1.29 9.30
N PHE A 38 8.65 1.35 8.78
CA PHE A 38 7.52 0.56 9.28
C PHE A 38 6.73 -0.06 8.13
N SER A 39 6.37 -1.33 8.32
CA SER A 39 5.39 -2.04 7.50
C SER A 39 4.33 -2.66 8.39
N ILE A 40 3.11 -2.68 7.93
CA ILE A 40 1.96 -3.30 8.60
C ILE A 40 1.29 -4.23 7.59
N GLY A 41 1.35 -5.53 7.85
CA GLY A 41 0.63 -6.51 7.04
C GLY A 41 -0.86 -6.48 7.33
N VAL A 42 -1.67 -6.42 6.27
CA VAL A 42 -3.13 -6.30 6.32
C VAL A 42 -3.79 -7.31 5.38
N GLY A 43 -5.11 -7.46 5.48
CA GLY A 43 -5.86 -8.46 4.72
C GLY A 43 -5.82 -8.27 3.20
N ASN A 44 -5.80 -7.03 2.70
CA ASN A 44 -5.69 -6.70 1.27
C ASN A 44 -5.38 -5.21 1.06
N ALA A 45 -5.13 -4.80 -0.19
CA ALA A 45 -4.80 -3.41 -0.52
C ALA A 45 -5.96 -2.43 -0.36
N THR A 46 -7.20 -2.86 -0.54
CA THR A 46 -8.39 -2.01 -0.32
C THR A 46 -8.45 -1.59 1.14
N GLN A 47 -8.24 -2.55 2.05
CA GLN A 47 -8.13 -2.27 3.48
C GLN A 47 -6.90 -1.42 3.79
N ALA A 48 -5.75 -1.67 3.13
CA ALA A 48 -4.56 -0.84 3.29
C ALA A 48 -4.83 0.63 2.96
N LEU A 49 -5.50 0.94 1.85
CA LEU A 49 -5.91 2.29 1.47
C LEU A 49 -6.86 2.90 2.51
N HIS A 50 -7.90 2.16 2.93
CA HIS A 50 -8.84 2.60 3.95
C HIS A 50 -8.14 2.96 5.27
N LEU A 51 -7.26 2.08 5.77
CA LEU A 51 -6.50 2.30 6.99
C LEU A 51 -5.55 3.50 6.86
N SER A 52 -4.91 3.66 5.70
CA SER A 52 -4.03 4.80 5.43
C SER A 52 -4.79 6.12 5.51
N LEU A 53 -5.95 6.21 4.86
CA LEU A 53 -6.83 7.38 4.93
C LEU A 53 -7.30 7.69 6.35
N LYS A 54 -7.74 6.67 7.09
CA LYS A 54 -8.16 6.82 8.50
C LYS A 54 -7.00 7.28 9.38
N SER A 55 -5.77 6.80 9.15
CA SER A 55 -4.60 7.22 9.93
C SER A 55 -4.22 8.69 9.73
N LEU A 56 -4.62 9.28 8.61
CA LEU A 56 -4.48 10.70 8.28
C LEU A 56 -5.70 11.53 8.71
N ASN A 57 -6.61 10.93 9.47
CA ASN A 57 -7.85 11.56 9.96
C ASN A 57 -8.76 12.08 8.84
N ILE A 58 -8.76 11.39 7.69
CA ILE A 58 -9.64 11.73 6.55
C ILE A 58 -11.02 11.12 6.80
N GLY A 59 -12.07 11.95 6.61
CA GLY A 59 -13.43 11.58 6.93
C GLY A 59 -14.50 12.45 6.24
N PRO A 60 -15.73 12.46 6.78
CA PRO A 60 -16.83 13.23 6.22
C PRO A 60 -16.50 14.72 6.06
N GLY A 61 -16.81 15.27 4.88
CA GLY A 61 -16.51 16.66 4.52
C GLY A 61 -15.17 16.87 3.84
N ASP A 62 -14.25 15.92 3.92
CA ASP A 62 -12.95 15.98 3.24
C ASP A 62 -13.04 15.50 1.79
N GLU A 63 -12.10 15.95 0.98
CA GLU A 63 -11.92 15.55 -0.42
C GLU A 63 -10.53 14.92 -0.60
N VAL A 64 -10.48 13.85 -1.41
CA VAL A 64 -9.25 13.16 -1.77
C VAL A 64 -9.15 13.06 -3.29
N ILE A 65 -8.05 13.56 -3.86
CA ILE A 65 -7.82 13.51 -5.30
C ILE A 65 -7.30 12.13 -5.69
N VAL A 66 -7.98 11.51 -6.66
CA VAL A 66 -7.65 10.17 -7.20
C VAL A 66 -7.64 10.22 -8.73
N PRO A 67 -6.87 9.37 -9.43
CA PRO A 67 -6.89 9.32 -10.89
C PRO A 67 -8.22 8.77 -11.40
N THR A 68 -8.68 9.22 -12.58
CA THR A 68 -9.84 8.67 -13.27
C THR A 68 -9.62 7.25 -13.76
N PHE A 69 -8.39 6.90 -14.10
CA PHE A 69 -8.00 5.58 -14.58
C PHE A 69 -7.22 4.82 -13.50
N THR A 70 -7.94 4.02 -12.73
CA THR A 70 -7.42 3.17 -11.66
C THR A 70 -8.39 2.03 -11.36
N PHE A 71 -7.96 1.08 -10.53
CA PHE A 71 -8.86 0.07 -9.97
C PHE A 71 -9.81 0.73 -8.96
N ALA A 72 -11.07 0.31 -8.95
CA ALA A 72 -12.14 0.91 -8.14
C ALA A 72 -11.80 1.06 -6.64
N ALA A 73 -10.92 0.18 -6.11
CA ALA A 73 -10.53 0.22 -4.69
C ALA A 73 -9.93 1.56 -4.26
N THR A 74 -9.22 2.27 -5.15
CA THR A 74 -8.62 3.57 -4.86
C THR A 74 -9.69 4.60 -4.48
N ALA A 75 -10.79 4.68 -5.25
CA ALA A 75 -11.91 5.57 -4.96
C ALA A 75 -12.81 5.03 -3.83
N ASN A 76 -13.08 3.72 -3.81
CA ASN A 76 -13.91 3.10 -2.79
C ASN A 76 -13.36 3.30 -1.38
N ALA A 77 -12.04 3.22 -1.19
CA ALA A 77 -11.42 3.45 0.11
C ALA A 77 -11.70 4.86 0.65
N VAL A 78 -11.75 5.87 -0.22
CA VAL A 78 -12.12 7.24 0.14
C VAL A 78 -13.58 7.29 0.60
N ILE A 79 -14.49 6.64 -0.15
CA ILE A 79 -15.92 6.56 0.18
C ILE A 79 -16.13 5.84 1.53
N TYR A 80 -15.38 4.77 1.81
CA TYR A 80 -15.46 4.04 3.08
C TYR A 80 -15.07 4.90 4.29
N CYS A 81 -14.26 5.95 4.08
CA CYS A 81 -13.97 6.94 5.12
C CYS A 81 -15.09 7.98 5.29
N GLY A 82 -16.12 8.00 4.44
CA GLY A 82 -17.12 9.06 4.37
C GLY A 82 -16.64 10.33 3.66
N ALA A 83 -15.43 10.29 3.07
CA ALA A 83 -14.85 11.39 2.30
C ALA A 83 -15.29 11.31 0.83
N LYS A 84 -15.07 12.39 0.08
CA LYS A 84 -15.44 12.50 -1.34
C LYS A 84 -14.23 12.28 -2.23
N PRO A 85 -14.21 11.26 -3.12
CA PRO A 85 -13.20 11.16 -4.16
C PRO A 85 -13.40 12.25 -5.22
N ILE A 86 -12.32 12.96 -5.54
CA ILE A 86 -12.28 13.97 -6.60
C ILE A 86 -11.40 13.43 -7.71
N PHE A 87 -11.98 13.18 -8.87
CA PHE A 87 -11.29 12.57 -9.99
C PHE A 87 -10.45 13.59 -10.75
N ALA A 88 -9.17 13.32 -10.89
CA ALA A 88 -8.24 14.03 -11.77
C ALA A 88 -7.93 13.18 -13.00
N ASP A 89 -7.84 13.82 -14.17
CA ASP A 89 -7.48 13.14 -15.40
C ASP A 89 -6.09 12.53 -15.34
N VAL A 90 -5.84 11.60 -16.26
CA VAL A 90 -4.55 10.95 -16.43
C VAL A 90 -3.83 11.53 -17.65
N ASP A 91 -2.53 11.34 -17.68
CA ASP A 91 -1.70 11.60 -18.83
C ASP A 91 -1.88 10.50 -19.89
N LEU A 92 -2.04 10.86 -21.15
CA LEU A 92 -2.35 9.91 -22.22
C LEU A 92 -1.19 8.96 -22.57
N ASP A 93 0.06 9.35 -22.30
CA ASP A 93 1.21 8.52 -22.58
C ASP A 93 1.53 7.53 -21.48
N THR A 94 1.29 7.94 -20.21
CA THR A 94 1.66 7.15 -19.03
C THR A 94 0.48 6.52 -18.30
N PHE A 95 -0.73 7.01 -18.54
CA PHE A 95 -1.97 6.69 -17.82
C PHE A 95 -1.89 6.96 -16.31
N ASN A 96 -0.85 7.61 -15.84
CA ASN A 96 -0.74 8.08 -14.47
C ASN A 96 -1.42 9.44 -14.28
N ILE A 97 -1.71 9.78 -13.03
CA ILE A 97 -2.43 11.01 -12.68
C ILE A 97 -1.71 12.25 -13.23
N ASN A 98 -2.45 13.14 -13.89
CA ASN A 98 -1.92 14.35 -14.49
C ASN A 98 -1.85 15.50 -13.46
N THR A 99 -0.66 16.05 -13.26
CA THR A 99 -0.40 17.08 -12.25
C THR A 99 -1.13 18.40 -12.51
N LYS A 100 -1.35 18.77 -13.78
CA LYS A 100 -2.15 19.95 -14.15
C LYS A 100 -3.62 19.73 -13.77
N SER A 101 -4.12 18.50 -13.93
CA SER A 101 -5.48 18.16 -13.51
C SER A 101 -5.60 18.15 -11.98
N ILE A 102 -4.59 17.66 -11.24
CA ILE A 102 -4.57 17.76 -9.77
C ILE A 102 -4.76 19.22 -9.35
N THR A 103 -3.92 20.13 -9.83
CA THR A 103 -3.94 21.55 -9.44
C THR A 103 -5.31 22.19 -9.67
N LYS A 104 -6.01 21.86 -10.76
CA LYS A 104 -7.36 22.37 -11.07
C LYS A 104 -8.44 21.84 -10.15
N LYS A 105 -8.19 20.71 -9.46
CA LYS A 105 -9.19 20.02 -8.61
C LYS A 105 -9.02 20.29 -7.12
N ILE A 106 -7.95 20.98 -6.72
CA ILE A 106 -7.71 21.33 -5.31
C ILE A 106 -8.77 22.33 -4.84
N SER A 107 -9.35 22.05 -3.69
CA SER A 107 -10.28 22.91 -2.97
C SER A 107 -9.84 23.06 -1.49
N LYS A 108 -10.53 23.92 -0.75
CA LYS A 108 -10.30 24.05 0.71
C LYS A 108 -10.60 22.77 1.50
N LYS A 109 -11.32 21.82 0.91
CA LYS A 109 -11.68 20.52 1.50
C LYS A 109 -10.70 19.42 1.14
N THR A 110 -9.81 19.63 0.17
CA THR A 110 -8.82 18.64 -0.26
C THR A 110 -7.83 18.38 0.88
N LYS A 111 -7.63 17.11 1.23
CA LYS A 111 -6.71 16.65 2.29
C LYS A 111 -5.59 15.78 1.78
N ALA A 112 -5.81 15.03 0.72
CA ALA A 112 -4.82 14.11 0.20
C ALA A 112 -4.90 13.92 -1.31
N ILE A 113 -3.81 13.43 -1.87
CA ILE A 113 -3.70 12.92 -3.24
C ILE A 113 -3.31 11.45 -3.16
N ILE A 114 -3.97 10.60 -3.95
CA ILE A 114 -3.58 9.18 -4.12
C ILE A 114 -3.04 8.98 -5.54
N PRO A 115 -1.74 9.19 -5.79
CA PRO A 115 -1.14 8.71 -7.03
C PRO A 115 -1.14 7.20 -7.07
N VAL A 116 -1.48 6.63 -8.21
CA VAL A 116 -1.41 5.20 -8.50
C VAL A 116 -0.24 4.96 -9.43
N HIS A 117 0.65 4.05 -9.09
CA HIS A 117 1.77 3.64 -9.95
C HIS A 117 1.29 2.53 -10.90
N LEU A 118 0.59 2.97 -11.95
CA LEU A 118 -0.18 2.08 -12.81
C LEU A 118 0.73 1.13 -13.60
N TYR A 119 0.37 -0.16 -13.60
CA TYR A 119 1.10 -1.23 -14.32
C TYR A 119 2.60 -1.30 -14.03
N GLY A 120 3.04 -0.76 -12.90
CA GLY A 120 4.45 -0.74 -12.52
C GLY A 120 5.21 0.50 -13.02
N HIS A 121 4.54 1.43 -13.72
CA HIS A 121 5.10 2.71 -14.11
C HIS A 121 4.86 3.75 -13.00
N PRO A 122 5.91 4.29 -12.36
CA PRO A 122 5.73 5.28 -11.30
C PRO A 122 5.06 6.56 -11.80
N ALA A 123 4.11 7.09 -11.03
CA ALA A 123 3.62 8.45 -11.26
C ALA A 123 4.76 9.47 -11.09
N ASP A 124 4.62 10.64 -11.71
CA ASP A 124 5.64 11.71 -11.58
C ASP A 124 5.55 12.36 -10.19
N MET A 125 6.30 11.78 -9.26
CA MET A 125 6.17 12.09 -7.84
C MET A 125 6.71 13.46 -7.44
N ASP A 126 7.75 13.98 -8.12
CA ASP A 126 8.35 15.26 -7.72
C ASP A 126 7.36 16.43 -7.83
N PRO A 127 6.66 16.66 -8.97
CA PRO A 127 5.63 17.69 -9.04
C PRO A 127 4.41 17.40 -8.16
N ILE A 128 4.04 16.13 -7.93
CA ILE A 128 2.96 15.78 -6.99
C ILE A 128 3.33 16.20 -5.57
N LEU A 129 4.56 15.93 -5.13
CA LEU A 129 5.06 16.34 -3.82
C LEU A 129 5.20 17.86 -3.69
N GLU A 130 5.52 18.56 -4.77
CA GLU A 130 5.58 20.02 -4.80
C GLU A 130 4.18 20.62 -4.56
N ILE A 131 3.18 20.13 -5.30
CA ILE A 131 1.77 20.51 -5.12
C ILE A 131 1.32 20.20 -3.70
N ALA A 132 1.57 18.99 -3.21
CA ALA A 132 1.16 18.57 -1.88
C ALA A 132 1.76 19.45 -0.77
N ARG A 133 3.04 19.82 -0.88
CA ARG A 133 3.68 20.74 0.07
C ARG A 133 3.09 22.13 0.03
N LYS A 134 2.84 22.68 -1.18
CA LYS A 134 2.26 24.01 -1.36
C LYS A 134 0.88 24.13 -0.73
N ASP A 135 0.05 23.10 -0.91
CA ASP A 135 -1.36 23.10 -0.49
C ASP A 135 -1.59 22.33 0.83
N ASN A 136 -0.51 21.93 1.52
CA ASN A 136 -0.54 21.16 2.78
C ASN A 136 -1.38 19.88 2.69
N LEU A 137 -1.16 19.09 1.65
CA LEU A 137 -1.86 17.85 1.37
C LEU A 137 -0.99 16.63 1.70
N PHE A 138 -1.63 15.54 2.11
CA PHE A 138 -0.96 14.25 2.25
C PHE A 138 -0.84 13.53 0.92
N VAL A 139 0.19 12.71 0.77
CA VAL A 139 0.40 11.85 -0.42
C VAL A 139 0.37 10.39 0.01
N ILE A 140 -0.61 9.63 -0.51
CA ILE A 140 -0.78 8.20 -0.27
C ILE A 140 -0.42 7.48 -1.57
N GLU A 141 0.71 6.77 -1.61
CA GLU A 141 1.10 6.02 -2.81
C GLU A 141 0.30 4.72 -2.92
N ASP A 142 -0.46 4.53 -4.00
CA ASP A 142 -1.04 3.22 -4.34
C ASP A 142 -0.04 2.44 -5.21
N CYS A 143 0.68 1.53 -4.55
CA CYS A 143 1.69 0.66 -5.16
C CYS A 143 1.16 -0.75 -5.48
N ALA A 144 -0.17 -0.95 -5.52
CA ALA A 144 -0.77 -2.27 -5.72
C ALA A 144 -0.33 -2.97 -7.01
N GLN A 145 0.16 -2.25 -8.01
CA GLN A 145 0.65 -2.76 -9.28
C GLN A 145 2.15 -2.52 -9.52
N ALA A 146 2.86 -1.91 -8.57
CA ALA A 146 4.21 -1.40 -8.77
C ALA A 146 5.22 -1.91 -7.73
N HIS A 147 5.16 -3.22 -7.41
CA HIS A 147 6.07 -3.80 -6.42
C HIS A 147 7.52 -3.52 -6.81
N PHE A 148 8.19 -2.71 -5.97
CA PHE A 148 9.60 -2.39 -6.06
C PHE A 148 10.03 -1.67 -7.35
N ALA A 149 9.10 -1.02 -8.05
CA ALA A 149 9.41 -0.05 -9.08
C ALA A 149 10.17 1.14 -8.47
N LYS A 150 10.93 1.84 -9.30
CA LYS A 150 11.75 2.97 -8.85
C LYS A 150 11.39 4.24 -9.61
N TYR A 151 11.18 5.31 -8.88
CA TYR A 151 11.12 6.66 -9.39
C TYR A 151 12.42 7.39 -9.06
N LYS A 152 13.20 7.76 -10.08
CA LYS A 152 14.52 8.44 -9.95
C LYS A 152 15.43 7.76 -8.91
N GLY A 153 15.53 6.44 -8.98
CA GLY A 153 16.36 5.62 -8.10
C GLY A 153 15.76 5.26 -6.73
N ARG A 154 14.69 5.92 -6.30
CA ARG A 154 13.97 5.64 -5.04
C ARG A 154 12.85 4.63 -5.26
N PHE A 155 12.71 3.66 -4.41
CA PHE A 155 11.57 2.73 -4.47
C PHE A 155 10.26 3.48 -4.24
N VAL A 156 9.25 3.23 -5.08
CA VAL A 156 7.87 3.64 -4.80
C VAL A 156 7.39 2.98 -3.51
N GLY A 157 6.50 3.65 -2.80
CA GLY A 157 6.11 3.27 -1.44
C GLY A 157 6.99 3.88 -0.34
N ASN A 158 8.07 4.59 -0.72
CA ASN A 158 8.95 5.28 0.23
C ASN A 158 9.15 6.77 -0.12
N ILE A 159 8.23 7.35 -0.88
CA ILE A 159 8.31 8.71 -1.44
C ILE A 159 7.30 9.63 -0.76
N GLY A 160 6.02 9.22 -0.70
CA GLY A 160 4.95 9.93 -0.01
C GLY A 160 4.95 9.74 1.51
N ASP A 161 3.87 10.11 2.17
CA ASP A 161 3.68 10.00 3.61
C ASP A 161 3.42 8.56 4.06
N ILE A 162 2.64 7.83 3.25
CA ILE A 162 2.22 6.46 3.48
C ILE A 162 1.95 5.79 2.14
N ALA A 163 2.12 4.49 2.06
CA ALA A 163 1.87 3.75 0.83
C ALA A 163 1.25 2.38 1.09
N THR A 164 0.60 1.84 0.04
CA THR A 164 -0.13 0.59 0.10
C THR A 164 0.33 -0.39 -0.97
N PHE A 165 0.39 -1.66 -0.61
CA PHE A 165 0.76 -2.76 -1.51
C PHE A 165 -0.32 -3.83 -1.50
N SER A 166 -0.59 -4.42 -2.67
CA SER A 166 -1.44 -5.60 -2.81
C SER A 166 -0.58 -6.83 -3.02
N PHE A 167 -0.84 -7.87 -2.29
CA PHE A 167 -0.23 -9.18 -2.52
C PHE A 167 -1.25 -10.21 -3.01
N TYR A 168 -2.32 -9.76 -3.68
CA TYR A 168 -3.24 -10.64 -4.39
C TYR A 168 -2.47 -11.59 -5.32
N PRO A 169 -2.88 -12.87 -5.50
CA PRO A 169 -2.09 -13.89 -6.20
C PRO A 169 -1.55 -13.49 -7.58
N GLY A 170 -2.28 -12.68 -8.33
CA GLY A 170 -1.87 -12.18 -9.66
C GLY A 170 -0.84 -11.05 -9.64
N LYS A 171 -0.46 -10.51 -8.48
CA LYS A 171 0.53 -9.43 -8.37
C LYS A 171 1.96 -9.95 -8.49
N ASN A 172 2.92 -9.04 -8.76
CA ASN A 172 4.34 -9.38 -8.89
C ASN A 172 4.87 -10.17 -7.69
N LEU A 173 4.49 -9.74 -6.49
CA LEU A 173 4.68 -10.49 -5.25
C LEU A 173 3.29 -10.91 -4.78
N GLY A 174 2.86 -12.13 -5.12
CA GLY A 174 1.53 -12.65 -4.81
C GLY A 174 1.56 -13.69 -3.69
N ALA A 175 0.64 -13.57 -2.74
CA ALA A 175 0.33 -14.57 -1.73
C ALA A 175 -0.45 -15.76 -2.33
N TYR A 176 -0.91 -16.68 -1.50
CA TYR A 176 -1.82 -17.77 -1.88
C TYR A 176 -3.25 -17.49 -1.36
N GLY A 177 -3.70 -16.27 -1.55
CA GLY A 177 -4.96 -15.70 -1.13
C GLY A 177 -4.81 -14.18 -1.01
N ASP A 178 -5.78 -13.54 -0.35
CA ASP A 178 -5.71 -12.10 -0.12
C ASP A 178 -4.59 -11.74 0.85
N ALA A 179 -3.91 -10.65 0.55
CA ALA A 179 -2.88 -10.05 1.38
C ALA A 179 -2.56 -8.63 0.91
N GLY A 180 -2.12 -7.79 1.82
CA GLY A 180 -1.65 -6.44 1.55
C GLY A 180 -0.68 -5.95 2.60
N ALA A 181 -0.10 -4.78 2.38
CA ALA A 181 0.68 -4.08 3.38
C ALA A 181 0.53 -2.57 3.25
N ILE A 182 0.74 -1.90 4.38
CA ILE A 182 0.96 -0.48 4.48
C ILE A 182 2.43 -0.26 4.82
N VAL A 183 3.05 0.76 4.23
CA VAL A 183 4.41 1.16 4.59
C VAL A 183 4.48 2.67 4.84
N THR A 184 5.27 3.08 5.82
CA THR A 184 5.45 4.50 6.17
C THR A 184 6.75 4.71 6.95
N LYS A 185 7.22 5.95 7.00
CA LYS A 185 8.33 6.39 7.87
C LYS A 185 7.85 6.91 9.22
N SER A 186 6.54 7.18 9.34
CA SER A 186 5.93 7.75 10.54
C SER A 186 5.53 6.65 11.54
N GLY A 187 6.14 6.67 12.73
CA GLY A 187 5.74 5.77 13.81
C GLY A 187 4.29 5.99 14.26
N LYS A 188 3.81 7.25 14.26
CA LYS A 188 2.43 7.59 14.62
C LYS A 188 1.43 6.91 13.65
N LEU A 189 1.64 7.05 12.33
CA LEU A 189 0.77 6.42 11.33
C LEU A 189 0.84 4.89 11.42
N ALA A 190 2.04 4.32 11.59
CA ALA A 190 2.23 2.89 11.74
C ALA A 190 1.48 2.32 12.95
N THR A 191 1.60 2.98 14.10
CA THR A 191 0.90 2.57 15.33
C THR A 191 -0.61 2.63 15.14
N PHE A 192 -1.15 3.73 14.61
CA PHE A 192 -2.58 3.85 14.34
C PHE A 192 -3.06 2.75 13.39
N CYS A 193 -2.39 2.54 12.25
CA CYS A 193 -2.79 1.49 11.30
C CYS A 193 -2.77 0.10 11.94
N ARG A 194 -1.78 -0.20 12.78
CA ARG A 194 -1.69 -1.49 13.49
C ARG A 194 -2.83 -1.68 14.48
N MET A 195 -3.18 -0.64 15.22
CA MET A 195 -4.32 -0.64 16.15
C MET A 195 -5.64 -0.79 15.38
N PHE A 196 -5.87 0.05 14.37
CA PHE A 196 -7.10 0.04 13.59
C PHE A 196 -7.34 -1.31 12.91
N ALA A 197 -6.27 -1.94 12.36
CA ALA A 197 -6.32 -3.28 11.76
C ALA A 197 -6.60 -4.40 12.76
N ASN A 198 -6.55 -4.11 14.06
CA ASN A 198 -6.75 -5.08 15.13
C ASN A 198 -7.78 -4.59 16.15
N HIS A 199 -8.95 -4.16 15.65
CA HIS A 199 -10.09 -3.72 16.48
C HIS A 199 -9.78 -2.53 17.41
N GLY A 200 -8.85 -1.64 17.02
CA GLY A 200 -8.47 -0.47 17.84
C GLY A 200 -7.53 -0.82 19.02
N SER A 201 -6.80 -1.93 18.94
CA SER A 201 -6.03 -2.44 20.07
C SER A 201 -4.62 -2.86 19.70
N LEU A 202 -3.64 -2.53 20.53
CA LEU A 202 -2.29 -3.12 20.54
C LEU A 202 -2.17 -4.27 21.54
N GLU A 203 -2.90 -4.20 22.63
CA GLU A 203 -2.90 -5.19 23.73
C GLU A 203 -4.23 -5.91 23.78
N LYS A 204 -4.19 -7.20 24.11
CA LYS A 204 -5.40 -8.02 24.23
C LYS A 204 -6.36 -7.38 25.24
N ASN A 205 -7.64 -7.25 24.85
CA ASN A 205 -8.74 -6.70 25.66
C ASN A 205 -8.61 -5.19 26.01
N LYS A 206 -7.76 -4.44 25.30
CA LYS A 206 -7.66 -2.97 25.45
C LYS A 206 -7.98 -2.32 24.11
N ASN A 207 -9.24 -2.09 23.81
CA ASN A 207 -9.69 -1.41 22.62
C ASN A 207 -9.78 0.09 22.94
N GLU A 208 -8.93 0.92 22.32
CA GLU A 208 -8.88 2.37 22.58
C GLU A 208 -9.84 3.14 21.69
N PHE A 209 -10.19 2.59 20.54
CA PHE A 209 -11.13 3.14 19.58
C PHE A 209 -11.72 2.05 18.67
N GLU A 210 -12.74 2.41 17.89
CA GLU A 210 -13.35 1.51 16.92
C GLU A 210 -12.39 1.20 15.78
N GLY A 211 -12.11 -0.08 15.57
CA GLY A 211 -11.24 -0.58 14.51
C GLY A 211 -11.90 -1.74 13.76
N ILE A 212 -11.14 -2.35 12.85
CA ILE A 212 -11.61 -3.48 12.05
C ILE A 212 -10.68 -4.68 12.18
N ASN A 213 -11.13 -5.84 11.73
CA ASN A 213 -10.26 -6.98 11.52
C ASN A 213 -9.63 -6.90 10.12
N SER A 214 -8.36 -6.51 10.06
CA SER A 214 -7.61 -6.41 8.82
C SER A 214 -6.17 -6.89 9.05
N ARG A 215 -6.01 -8.15 9.37
CA ARG A 215 -4.71 -8.76 9.68
C ARG A 215 -4.21 -9.60 8.51
N LEU A 216 -2.90 -9.63 8.31
CA LEU A 216 -2.26 -10.58 7.40
C LEU A 216 -1.98 -11.88 8.13
N ASP A 217 -2.45 -13.00 7.58
CA ASP A 217 -2.22 -14.32 8.15
C ASP A 217 -0.75 -14.76 8.08
N GLY A 218 -0.32 -15.49 9.11
CA GLY A 218 1.04 -16.01 9.21
C GLY A 218 1.44 -16.93 8.04
N ILE A 219 0.49 -17.70 7.50
CA ILE A 219 0.71 -18.56 6.33
C ILE A 219 1.04 -17.70 5.10
N GLN A 220 0.26 -16.65 4.85
CA GLN A 220 0.50 -15.75 3.72
C GLN A 220 1.83 -15.00 3.89
N ALA A 221 2.14 -14.53 5.09
CA ALA A 221 3.41 -13.88 5.41
C ALA A 221 4.62 -14.81 5.18
N ALA A 222 4.48 -16.10 5.51
CA ALA A 222 5.50 -17.11 5.26
C ALA A 222 5.76 -17.31 3.77
N ILE A 223 4.71 -17.45 2.96
CA ILE A 223 4.77 -17.59 1.50
C ILE A 223 5.44 -16.36 0.88
N LEU A 224 4.97 -15.17 1.23
CA LEU A 224 5.51 -13.89 0.74
C LEU A 224 6.98 -13.73 1.10
N SER A 225 7.39 -14.16 2.31
CA SER A 225 8.79 -14.13 2.78
C SER A 225 9.73 -15.00 1.94
N VAL A 226 9.23 -16.10 1.36
CA VAL A 226 10.01 -16.95 0.44
C VAL A 226 10.06 -16.32 -0.94
N LYS A 227 8.89 -15.94 -1.46
CA LYS A 227 8.75 -15.36 -2.81
C LYS A 227 9.53 -14.06 -2.99
N LEU A 228 9.64 -13.25 -1.94
CA LEU A 228 10.39 -12.00 -1.97
C LEU A 228 11.85 -12.19 -2.40
N LYS A 229 12.45 -13.35 -2.14
CA LYS A 229 13.82 -13.66 -2.57
C LYS A 229 13.99 -13.71 -4.09
N TYR A 230 12.92 -14.03 -4.81
CA TYR A 230 12.94 -14.22 -6.26
C TYR A 230 12.42 -13.00 -7.03
N ILE A 231 12.00 -11.94 -6.33
CA ILE A 231 11.28 -10.83 -6.96
C ILE A 231 12.12 -10.09 -8.01
N HIS A 232 13.42 -9.94 -7.79
CA HIS A 232 14.33 -9.31 -8.76
C HIS A 232 14.43 -10.12 -10.05
N GLU A 233 14.57 -11.45 -9.94
CA GLU A 233 14.61 -12.35 -11.09
C GLU A 233 13.30 -12.29 -11.88
N TRP A 234 12.16 -12.34 -11.19
CA TRP A 234 10.85 -12.27 -11.82
C TRP A 234 10.59 -10.93 -12.50
N THR A 235 11.00 -9.83 -11.88
CA THR A 235 10.90 -8.49 -12.47
C THR A 235 11.75 -8.39 -13.73
N LYS A 236 13.00 -8.88 -13.70
CA LYS A 236 13.86 -8.92 -14.88
C LYS A 236 13.24 -9.71 -16.02
N LYS A 237 12.72 -10.91 -15.76
CA LYS A 237 12.04 -11.73 -16.77
C LYS A 237 10.81 -11.03 -17.38
N ARG A 238 10.02 -10.30 -16.57
CA ARG A 238 8.90 -9.51 -17.07
C ARG A 238 9.35 -8.36 -17.98
N GLN A 239 10.40 -7.63 -17.57
CA GLN A 239 10.98 -6.56 -18.38
C GLN A 239 11.57 -7.07 -19.69
N GLU A 240 12.24 -8.22 -19.68
CA GLU A 240 12.75 -8.87 -20.89
C GLU A 240 11.62 -9.22 -21.84
N ARG A 241 10.50 -9.78 -21.34
CA ARG A 241 9.34 -10.09 -22.16
C ARG A 241 8.66 -8.84 -22.70
N ALA A 242 8.49 -7.80 -21.90
CA ALA A 242 7.89 -6.53 -22.34
C ALA A 242 8.66 -5.84 -23.49
N ARG A 243 9.97 -6.10 -23.61
CA ARG A 243 10.80 -5.59 -24.73
C ARG A 243 10.59 -6.32 -26.05
N LEU A 244 9.90 -7.47 -26.03
CA LEU A 244 9.61 -8.25 -27.22
C LEU A 244 8.31 -7.80 -27.91
N TYR A 245 7.49 -6.99 -27.24
CA TYR A 245 6.27 -6.37 -27.77
C TYR A 245 6.54 -4.93 -28.21
#